data_c8847b2139ca612c768f1e10b986b7f6
#
_entry.id   c8847b2139ca612c768f1e10b986b7f6
#
_cell.length_a   1.000
_cell.length_b   1.000
_cell.length_c   1.000
_cell.angle_alpha   90.00
_cell.angle_beta   90.00
_cell.angle_gamma   90.00
#
_symmetry.space_group_name_H-M   'P 1'
#
loop_
_entity.id
_entity.type
_entity.pdbx_description
1 polymer ?
#
loop_
_entity_poly.entity_id
_entity_poly.type
_entity_poly.pdbx_seq_one_letter_code
_entity_poly.pdbx_strand_id
1 'polypeptide(L)'
;MRESILSHFETLPTPVAIVLIAMLPIFELRGAIPFAYSPLAGQWGSVHPLATYLLAVFGNLVPVVPILTLLGPAERHLRRFGRVDRFLDWLFLRTEKRSSLIRRYQALGLILFVAIPAPMTGAWTGSVAAYLFKLPLRLAIPCIILGVCLAGGVVTLASMGVLHLWS
;
A
#
# COMPACT_ATOMS: atom_id res chain seq x y z
N MET A 1 28.29 6.11 9.84
CA MET A 1 26.84 6.01 10.13
C MET A 1 25.99 5.61 8.92
N ARG A 2 26.22 6.18 7.72
CA ARG A 2 25.55 5.74 6.48
C ARG A 2 25.95 4.32 6.06
N GLU A 3 27.21 3.99 6.14
CA GLU A 3 27.73 2.67 5.76
C GLU A 3 27.27 1.55 6.70
N SER A 4 27.12 1.84 8.00
CA SER A 4 26.63 0.84 8.97
C SER A 4 25.16 0.48 8.79
N ILE A 5 24.34 1.38 8.26
CA ILE A 5 22.92 1.09 7.95
C ILE A 5 22.85 0.26 6.67
N LEU A 6 23.62 0.62 5.65
CA LEU A 6 23.64 -0.10 4.38
C LEU A 6 24.19 -1.54 4.56
N SER A 7 25.24 -1.73 5.36
CA SER A 7 25.81 -3.06 5.64
C SER A 7 24.83 -4.00 6.36
N HIS A 8 23.91 -3.47 7.17
CA HIS A 8 22.85 -4.29 7.79
C HIS A 8 21.80 -4.74 6.77
N PHE A 9 21.53 -3.94 5.74
CA PHE A 9 20.64 -4.36 4.66
C PHE A 9 21.28 -5.35 3.68
N GLU A 10 22.60 -5.34 3.54
CA GLU A 10 23.36 -6.28 2.71
C GLU A 10 23.31 -7.74 3.22
N THR A 11 22.97 -7.93 4.50
CA THR A 11 22.85 -9.26 5.11
C THR A 11 21.46 -9.87 5.03
N LEU A 12 20.43 -9.10 4.61
CA LEU A 12 19.07 -9.59 4.53
C LEU A 12 18.83 -10.41 3.25
N PRO A 13 18.20 -11.59 3.33
CA PRO A 13 17.79 -12.32 2.15
C PRO A 13 16.85 -11.46 1.27
N THR A 14 17.05 -11.47 -0.05
CA THR A 14 16.22 -10.70 -1.01
C THR A 14 14.71 -10.80 -0.77
N PRO A 15 14.13 -11.99 -0.47
CA PRO A 15 12.71 -12.09 -0.19
C PRO A 15 12.26 -11.25 1.02
N VAL A 16 13.08 -11.19 2.07
CA VAL A 16 12.78 -10.40 3.27
C VAL A 16 12.86 -8.90 2.96
N ALA A 17 13.86 -8.47 2.21
CA ALA A 17 13.99 -7.07 1.79
C ALA A 17 12.79 -6.61 0.95
N ILE A 18 12.32 -7.43 0.00
CA ILE A 18 11.13 -7.14 -0.81
C ILE A 18 9.89 -6.93 0.09
N VAL A 19 9.65 -7.82 1.05
CA VAL A 19 8.52 -7.72 1.98
C VAL A 19 8.62 -6.45 2.82
N LEU A 20 9.80 -6.16 3.40
CA LEU A 20 10.00 -4.98 4.24
C LEU A 20 9.82 -3.67 3.46
N ILE A 21 10.37 -3.58 2.24
CA ILE A 21 10.19 -2.40 1.38
C ILE A 21 8.72 -2.23 1.01
N ALA A 22 8.02 -3.34 0.68
CA ALA A 22 6.60 -3.30 0.34
C ALA A 22 5.69 -2.89 1.52
N MET A 23 6.12 -3.12 2.76
CA MET A 23 5.39 -2.68 3.96
C MET A 23 5.48 -1.17 4.19
N LEU A 24 6.50 -0.49 3.66
CA LEU A 24 6.71 0.94 3.91
C LEU A 24 5.69 1.80 3.13
N PRO A 25 5.06 2.80 3.77
CA PRO A 25 4.00 3.60 3.16
C PRO A 25 4.46 4.45 1.97
N ILE A 26 5.77 4.72 1.86
CA ILE A 26 6.35 5.55 0.79
C ILE A 26 6.66 4.70 -0.44
N PHE A 27 7.17 3.49 -0.23
CA PHE A 27 7.65 2.62 -1.31
C PHE A 27 6.57 1.66 -1.80
N GLU A 28 5.90 0.98 -0.87
CA GLU A 28 4.90 -0.05 -1.18
C GLU A 28 5.42 -1.05 -2.24
N LEU A 29 4.52 -1.71 -2.96
CA LEU A 29 4.92 -2.61 -4.06
C LEU A 29 5.57 -1.90 -5.26
N ARG A 30 5.35 -0.59 -5.41
CA ARG A 30 5.96 0.24 -6.49
C ARG A 30 7.45 0.44 -6.30
N GLY A 31 7.93 0.45 -5.07
CA GLY A 31 9.35 0.46 -4.76
C GLY A 31 9.92 -0.94 -4.69
N ALA A 32 9.21 -1.87 -4.07
CA ALA A 32 9.67 -3.23 -3.84
C ALA A 32 9.87 -4.03 -5.14
N ILE A 33 8.94 -3.93 -6.11
CA ILE A 33 9.03 -4.67 -7.36
C ILE A 33 10.17 -4.15 -8.25
N PRO A 34 10.27 -2.83 -8.59
CA PRO A 34 11.43 -2.34 -9.36
C PRO A 34 12.76 -2.56 -8.64
N PHE A 35 12.78 -2.45 -7.31
CA PHE A 35 13.98 -2.74 -6.51
C PHE A 35 14.46 -4.18 -6.74
N ALA A 36 13.57 -5.17 -6.74
CA ALA A 36 13.92 -6.57 -6.96
C ALA A 36 14.50 -6.85 -8.36
N TYR A 37 14.21 -6.00 -9.35
CA TYR A 37 14.76 -6.07 -10.71
C TYR A 37 15.97 -5.14 -10.94
N SER A 38 16.33 -4.34 -9.94
CA SER A 38 17.48 -3.44 -10.06
C SER A 38 18.81 -4.18 -9.89
N PRO A 39 19.92 -3.61 -10.39
CA PRO A 39 21.27 -4.14 -10.15
C PRO A 39 21.62 -4.26 -8.67
N LEU A 40 20.98 -3.46 -7.81
CA LEU A 40 21.15 -3.51 -6.35
C LEU A 40 20.66 -4.84 -5.76
N ALA A 41 19.61 -5.43 -6.34
CA ALA A 41 19.12 -6.74 -5.93
C ALA A 41 20.00 -7.90 -6.46
N GLY A 42 20.82 -7.66 -7.47
CA GLY A 42 21.74 -8.67 -8.02
C GLY A 42 22.75 -9.21 -7.03
N GLN A 43 23.08 -8.47 -5.98
CA GLN A 43 23.93 -8.92 -4.88
C GLN A 43 23.22 -9.95 -3.98
N TRP A 44 21.91 -10.04 -4.04
CA TRP A 44 21.09 -10.86 -3.14
C TRP A 44 20.43 -12.07 -3.83
N GLY A 45 20.76 -12.30 -5.09
CA GLY A 45 20.26 -13.41 -5.90
C GLY A 45 18.98 -13.05 -6.66
N SER A 46 18.83 -13.65 -7.83
CA SER A 46 17.64 -13.46 -8.68
C SER A 46 16.42 -14.17 -8.07
N VAL A 47 15.38 -13.39 -7.77
CA VAL A 47 14.09 -13.95 -7.35
C VAL A 47 13.20 -14.05 -8.59
N HIS A 48 12.54 -15.21 -8.74
CA HIS A 48 11.61 -15.43 -9.85
C HIS A 48 10.50 -14.35 -9.88
N PRO A 49 10.11 -13.81 -11.05
CA PRO A 49 9.15 -12.71 -11.16
C PRO A 49 7.84 -12.95 -10.40
N LEU A 50 7.30 -14.16 -10.45
CA LEU A 50 6.09 -14.51 -9.71
C LEU A 50 6.32 -14.45 -8.19
N ALA A 51 7.47 -14.90 -7.71
CA ALA A 51 7.80 -14.83 -6.28
C ALA A 51 7.98 -13.39 -5.83
N THR A 52 8.65 -12.55 -6.62
CA THR A 52 8.76 -11.10 -6.38
C THR A 52 7.39 -10.44 -6.26
N TYR A 53 6.49 -10.71 -7.20
CA TYR A 53 5.11 -10.23 -7.17
C TYR A 53 4.38 -10.65 -5.91
N LEU A 54 4.41 -11.94 -5.58
CA LEU A 54 3.69 -12.49 -4.40
C LEU A 54 4.25 -11.92 -3.09
N LEU A 55 5.57 -11.79 -2.96
CA LEU A 55 6.21 -11.22 -1.78
C LEU A 55 5.88 -9.73 -1.61
N ALA A 56 5.89 -8.97 -2.71
CA ALA A 56 5.55 -7.55 -2.68
C ALA A 56 4.06 -7.34 -2.34
N VAL A 57 3.15 -8.13 -2.94
CA VAL A 57 1.72 -8.10 -2.61
C VAL A 57 1.51 -8.45 -1.15
N PHE A 58 2.12 -9.52 -0.66
CA PHE A 58 2.02 -9.94 0.74
C PHE A 58 2.52 -8.83 1.68
N GLY A 59 3.73 -8.30 1.45
CA GLY A 59 4.30 -7.23 2.26
C GLY A 59 3.41 -5.99 2.31
N ASN A 60 2.82 -5.60 1.18
CA ASN A 60 1.93 -4.45 1.10
C ASN A 60 0.58 -4.66 1.82
N LEU A 61 0.13 -5.91 1.96
CA LEU A 61 -1.10 -6.25 2.66
C LEU A 61 -0.92 -6.36 4.18
N VAL A 62 0.28 -6.65 4.68
CA VAL A 62 0.55 -6.80 6.12
C VAL A 62 0.06 -5.60 6.94
N PRO A 63 0.32 -4.33 6.59
CA PRO A 63 -0.14 -3.18 7.36
C PRO A 63 -1.64 -2.89 7.25
N VAL A 64 -2.35 -3.44 6.26
CA VAL A 64 -3.77 -3.13 6.00
C VAL A 64 -4.67 -3.45 7.20
N VAL A 65 -4.55 -4.66 7.75
CA VAL A 65 -5.38 -5.10 8.87
C VAL A 65 -5.11 -4.27 10.13
N PRO A 66 -3.85 -4.08 10.58
CA PRO A 66 -3.53 -3.16 11.67
C PRO A 66 -4.09 -1.75 11.46
N ILE A 67 -3.93 -1.17 10.26
CA ILE A 67 -4.44 0.18 9.98
C ILE A 67 -5.95 0.22 10.16
N LEU A 68 -6.68 -0.66 9.49
CA LEU A 68 -8.15 -0.67 9.55
C LEU A 68 -8.70 -0.91 10.97
N THR A 69 -8.00 -1.69 11.79
CA THR A 69 -8.44 -2.01 13.16
C THR A 69 -8.02 -0.94 14.17
N LEU A 70 -6.85 -0.31 13.98
CA LEU A 70 -6.31 0.67 14.92
C LEU A 70 -6.78 2.11 14.64
N LEU A 71 -7.25 2.43 13.43
CA LEU A 71 -7.74 3.77 13.11
C LEU A 71 -8.91 4.20 14.01
N GLY A 72 -9.83 3.30 14.35
CA GLY A 72 -10.95 3.61 15.23
C GLY A 72 -10.52 3.98 16.66
N PRO A 73 -9.72 3.16 17.35
CA PRO A 73 -9.12 3.53 18.62
C PRO A 73 -8.26 4.80 18.55
N ALA A 74 -7.46 4.96 17.50
CA ALA A 74 -6.62 6.13 17.28
C ALA A 74 -7.45 7.40 17.13
N GLU A 75 -8.52 7.38 16.32
CA GLU A 75 -9.46 8.51 16.19
C GLU A 75 -10.05 8.90 17.54
N ARG A 76 -10.55 7.93 18.34
CA ARG A 76 -11.10 8.19 19.66
C ARG A 76 -10.11 8.85 20.61
N HIS A 77 -8.83 8.47 20.52
CA HIS A 77 -7.78 9.10 21.31
C HIS A 77 -7.45 10.52 20.82
N LEU A 78 -7.37 10.70 19.50
CA LEU A 78 -7.08 11.99 18.87
C LEU A 78 -8.20 13.02 19.05
N ARG A 79 -9.46 12.58 19.13
CA ARG A 79 -10.62 13.46 19.40
C ARG A 79 -10.55 14.15 20.77
N ARG A 80 -9.68 13.72 21.67
CA ARG A 80 -9.40 14.43 22.93
C ARG A 80 -8.76 15.80 22.73
N PHE A 81 -8.15 16.02 21.56
CA PHE A 81 -7.56 17.31 21.20
C PHE A 81 -8.56 18.10 20.37
N GLY A 82 -9.17 19.14 20.91
CA GLY A 82 -10.28 19.87 20.27
C GLY A 82 -10.00 20.52 18.91
N ARG A 83 -8.73 20.69 18.51
CA ARG A 83 -8.37 21.13 17.15
C ARG A 83 -8.49 19.97 16.16
N VAL A 84 -8.08 18.77 16.58
CA VAL A 84 -8.14 17.55 15.78
C VAL A 84 -9.58 17.10 15.63
N ASP A 85 -10.38 17.21 16.67
CA ASP A 85 -11.80 16.87 16.66
C ASP A 85 -12.56 17.69 15.62
N ARG A 86 -12.39 19.02 15.61
CA ARG A 86 -12.98 19.90 14.59
C ARG A 86 -12.53 19.58 13.17
N PHE A 87 -11.27 19.22 12.97
CA PHE A 87 -10.75 18.84 11.67
C PHE A 87 -11.33 17.51 11.19
N LEU A 88 -11.42 16.52 12.08
CA LEU A 88 -12.03 15.22 11.80
C LEU A 88 -13.52 15.39 11.45
N ASP A 89 -14.28 16.16 12.22
CA ASP A 89 -15.68 16.42 11.92
C ASP A 89 -15.89 17.11 10.58
N TRP A 90 -15.05 18.10 10.24
CA TRP A 90 -15.07 18.74 8.92
C TRP A 90 -14.78 17.72 7.81
N LEU A 91 -13.79 16.85 8.01
CA LEU A 91 -13.40 15.82 7.05
C LEU A 91 -14.53 14.79 6.82
N PHE A 92 -15.13 14.31 7.92
CA PHE A 92 -16.24 13.36 7.87
C PHE A 92 -17.49 13.97 7.22
N LEU A 93 -17.87 15.20 7.59
CA LEU A 93 -19.01 15.90 7.01
C LEU A 93 -18.82 16.16 5.51
N ARG A 94 -17.60 16.49 5.10
CA ARG A 94 -17.26 16.68 3.68
C ARG A 94 -17.35 15.37 2.89
N THR A 95 -16.94 14.28 3.51
CA THR A 95 -16.99 12.93 2.93
C THR A 95 -18.45 12.43 2.87
N GLU A 96 -19.24 12.66 3.90
CA GLU A 96 -20.63 12.20 3.99
C GLU A 96 -21.57 12.91 2.98
N LYS A 97 -21.36 14.20 2.71
CA LYS A 97 -22.15 14.96 1.70
C LYS A 97 -22.02 14.40 0.27
N ARG A 98 -20.97 13.65 -0.03
CA ARG A 98 -20.78 12.97 -1.32
C ARG A 98 -21.29 11.55 -1.35
N SER A 99 -21.90 11.07 -0.27
CA SER A 99 -22.09 9.64 -0.02
C SER A 99 -23.29 8.98 -0.71
N SER A 100 -24.26 9.70 -1.26
CA SER A 100 -25.44 9.07 -1.91
C SER A 100 -25.11 8.37 -3.23
N LEU A 101 -24.24 8.95 -4.04
CA LEU A 101 -23.71 8.34 -5.27
C LEU A 101 -22.55 7.37 -4.98
N ILE A 102 -21.77 7.66 -3.94
CA ILE A 102 -20.58 6.90 -3.56
C ILE A 102 -20.96 5.53 -2.96
N ARG A 103 -22.06 5.40 -2.23
CA ARG A 103 -22.46 4.10 -1.63
C ARG A 103 -22.68 2.99 -2.66
N ARG A 104 -23.10 3.32 -3.87
CA ARG A 104 -23.37 2.32 -4.93
C ARG A 104 -22.07 1.82 -5.58
N TYR A 105 -21.00 2.64 -5.55
CA TYR A 105 -19.72 2.36 -6.21
C TYR A 105 -18.52 2.35 -5.27
N GLN A 106 -18.74 2.38 -3.95
CA GLN A 106 -17.67 2.46 -2.95
C GLN A 106 -16.62 1.36 -3.11
N ALA A 107 -17.07 0.13 -3.31
CA ALA A 107 -16.19 -1.00 -3.51
C ALA A 107 -15.34 -0.84 -4.78
N LEU A 108 -15.98 -0.51 -5.90
CA LEU A 108 -15.30 -0.32 -7.18
C LEU A 108 -14.34 0.88 -7.12
N GLY A 109 -14.80 1.99 -6.50
CA GLY A 109 -13.97 3.18 -6.29
C GLY A 109 -12.74 2.89 -5.44
N LEU A 110 -12.88 2.09 -4.38
CA LEU A 110 -11.75 1.69 -3.54
C LEU A 110 -10.77 0.78 -4.29
N ILE A 111 -11.30 -0.21 -5.05
CA ILE A 111 -10.46 -1.09 -5.87
C ILE A 111 -9.66 -0.26 -6.87
N LEU A 112 -10.31 0.63 -7.64
CA LEU A 112 -9.63 1.46 -8.63
C LEU A 112 -8.62 2.42 -7.99
N PHE A 113 -8.99 3.03 -6.84
CA PHE A 113 -8.10 3.92 -6.11
C PHE A 113 -6.80 3.23 -5.68
N VAL A 114 -6.89 1.97 -5.23
CA VAL A 114 -5.72 1.19 -4.83
C VAL A 114 -4.99 0.61 -6.03
N ALA A 115 -5.72 0.22 -7.09
CA ALA A 115 -5.17 -0.40 -8.30
C ALA A 115 -4.35 0.55 -9.16
N ILE A 116 -4.71 1.86 -9.20
CA ILE A 116 -3.98 2.84 -9.99
C ILE A 116 -2.62 3.11 -9.31
N PRO A 117 -1.49 2.81 -9.97
CA PRO A 117 -0.17 3.00 -9.38
C PRO A 117 0.26 4.48 -9.46
N ALA A 118 -0.47 5.39 -8.81
CA ALA A 118 -0.15 6.81 -8.74
C ALA A 118 0.45 7.18 -7.35
N PRO A 119 1.23 8.25 -7.25
CA PRO A 119 1.72 8.71 -5.94
C PRO A 119 0.57 8.91 -4.96
N MET A 120 0.74 8.47 -3.73
CA MET A 120 -0.25 8.57 -2.64
C MET A 120 -1.55 7.76 -2.84
N THR A 121 -1.60 6.83 -3.78
CA THR A 121 -2.65 5.81 -3.85
C THR A 121 -2.03 4.46 -3.51
N GLY A 122 -2.73 3.57 -2.83
CA GLY A 122 -2.20 2.24 -2.49
C GLY A 122 -2.87 1.66 -1.24
N ALA A 123 -2.28 0.62 -0.65
CA ALA A 123 -2.88 -0.10 0.47
C ALA A 123 -3.03 0.76 1.73
N TRP A 124 -2.05 1.58 2.06
CA TRP A 124 -2.08 2.48 3.21
C TRP A 124 -3.19 3.52 3.11
N THR A 125 -3.16 4.30 2.03
CA THR A 125 -4.17 5.35 1.79
C THR A 125 -5.54 4.78 1.47
N GLY A 126 -5.61 3.62 0.82
CA GLY A 126 -6.84 2.86 0.61
C GLY A 126 -7.48 2.42 1.91
N SER A 127 -6.69 1.97 2.90
CA SER A 127 -7.17 1.61 4.24
C SER A 127 -7.74 2.83 4.97
N VAL A 128 -7.03 3.97 4.93
CA VAL A 128 -7.54 5.22 5.50
C VAL A 128 -8.82 5.68 4.79
N ALA A 129 -8.86 5.62 3.46
CA ALA A 129 -10.05 5.96 2.69
C ALA A 129 -11.25 5.06 3.03
N ALA A 130 -11.03 3.74 3.12
CA ALA A 130 -12.06 2.80 3.53
C ALA A 130 -12.64 3.12 4.91
N TYR A 131 -11.79 3.52 5.85
CA TYR A 131 -12.18 3.95 7.18
C TYR A 131 -13.01 5.24 7.13
N LEU A 132 -12.54 6.27 6.42
CA LEU A 132 -13.24 7.56 6.29
C LEU A 132 -14.61 7.42 5.61
N PHE A 133 -14.74 6.52 4.64
CA PHE A 133 -16.02 6.20 3.99
C PHE A 133 -16.89 5.24 4.80
N LYS A 134 -16.46 4.86 6.03
CA LYS A 134 -17.19 3.93 6.91
C LYS A 134 -17.53 2.59 6.24
N LEU A 135 -16.63 2.11 5.37
CA LEU A 135 -16.80 0.81 4.73
C LEU A 135 -16.65 -0.31 5.76
N PRO A 136 -17.55 -1.30 5.76
CA PRO A 136 -17.39 -2.44 6.65
C PRO A 136 -16.12 -3.22 6.29
N LEU A 137 -15.39 -3.73 7.28
CA LEU A 137 -14.14 -4.46 7.09
C LEU A 137 -14.28 -5.62 6.10
N ARG A 138 -15.44 -6.30 6.13
CA ARG A 138 -15.76 -7.41 5.22
C ARG A 138 -15.75 -7.01 3.75
N LEU A 139 -15.99 -5.73 3.45
CA LEU A 139 -15.95 -5.19 2.09
C LEU A 139 -14.60 -4.50 1.80
N ALA A 140 -14.07 -3.75 2.76
CA ALA A 140 -12.82 -3.01 2.60
C ALA A 140 -11.62 -3.93 2.32
N ILE A 141 -11.46 -5.00 3.10
CA ILE A 141 -10.33 -5.92 2.98
C ILE A 141 -10.25 -6.56 1.58
N PRO A 142 -11.30 -7.24 1.06
CA PRO A 142 -11.21 -7.84 -0.27
C PRO A 142 -11.04 -6.81 -1.39
N CYS A 143 -11.62 -5.61 -1.26
CA CYS A 143 -11.41 -4.54 -2.23
C CYS A 143 -9.96 -4.07 -2.26
N ILE A 144 -9.32 -3.90 -1.09
CA ILE A 144 -7.91 -3.52 -1.01
C ILE A 144 -7.02 -4.63 -1.56
N ILE A 145 -7.29 -5.90 -1.22
CA ILE A 145 -6.55 -7.05 -1.75
C ILE A 145 -6.60 -7.06 -3.28
N LEU A 146 -7.78 -6.95 -3.86
CA LEU A 146 -7.94 -6.91 -5.32
C LEU A 146 -7.20 -5.71 -5.94
N GLY A 147 -7.31 -4.52 -5.34
CA GLY A 147 -6.60 -3.33 -5.80
C GLY A 147 -5.09 -3.51 -5.76
N VAL A 148 -4.54 -4.06 -4.68
CA VAL A 148 -3.10 -4.34 -4.51
C VAL A 148 -2.63 -5.38 -5.53
N CYS A 149 -3.40 -6.45 -5.76
CA CYS A 149 -3.07 -7.45 -6.78
C CYS A 149 -3.02 -6.85 -8.19
N LEU A 150 -4.00 -6.01 -8.55
CA LEU A 150 -4.02 -5.33 -9.84
C LEU A 150 -2.85 -4.35 -9.97
N ALA A 151 -2.60 -3.53 -8.95
CA ALA A 151 -1.46 -2.61 -8.94
C ALA A 151 -0.13 -3.35 -9.08
N GLY A 152 0.05 -4.45 -8.35
CA GLY A 152 1.24 -5.30 -8.43
C GLY A 152 1.44 -5.88 -9.82
N GLY A 153 0.37 -6.34 -10.47
CA GLY A 153 0.41 -6.82 -11.86
C GLY A 153 0.88 -5.74 -12.83
N VAL A 154 0.30 -4.54 -12.74
CA VAL A 154 0.69 -3.40 -13.60
C VAL A 154 2.15 -3.02 -13.37
N VAL A 155 2.59 -2.90 -12.11
CA VAL A 155 3.98 -2.54 -11.79
C VAL A 155 4.96 -3.62 -12.24
N THR A 156 4.62 -4.91 -12.08
CA THR A 156 5.48 -6.02 -12.55
C THR A 156 5.64 -5.98 -14.06
N LEU A 157 4.54 -5.84 -14.81
CA LEU A 157 4.58 -5.74 -16.27
C LEU A 157 5.39 -4.53 -16.75
N ALA A 158 5.20 -3.37 -16.11
CA ALA A 158 5.95 -2.17 -16.41
C ALA A 158 7.45 -2.34 -16.12
N SER A 159 7.82 -2.95 -15.00
CA SER A 159 9.21 -3.19 -14.62
C SER A 159 9.89 -4.17 -15.58
N MET A 160 9.21 -5.24 -15.99
CA MET A 160 9.73 -6.19 -16.98
C MET A 160 9.84 -5.57 -18.38
N GLY A 161 8.85 -4.75 -18.78
CA GLY A 161 8.87 -4.05 -20.06
C GLY A 161 10.05 -3.07 -20.19
N VAL A 162 10.36 -2.33 -19.13
CA VAL A 162 11.54 -1.44 -19.10
C VAL A 162 12.85 -2.21 -19.24
N LEU A 163 12.97 -3.37 -18.58
CA LEU A 163 14.16 -4.23 -18.71
C LEU A 163 14.36 -4.75 -20.12
N HIS A 164 13.28 -5.15 -20.81
CA HIS A 164 13.35 -5.60 -22.22
C HIS A 164 13.71 -4.50 -23.21
N LEU A 165 13.46 -3.25 -22.89
CA LEU A 165 13.84 -2.11 -23.76
C LEU A 165 15.32 -1.68 -23.57
N TRP A 166 15.96 -2.16 -22.50
CA TRP A 166 17.35 -1.81 -22.13
C TRP A 166 18.35 -2.96 -22.35
N SER A 167 17.89 -4.15 -22.67
CA SER A 167 18.71 -5.32 -23.05
C SER A 167 18.85 -5.43 -24.56
#